data_ad2c847b0eeb38ed0c5916c8795770fc
#
_entry.id   ad2c847b0eeb38ed0c5916c8795770fc
#
_cell.length_a   1.000
_cell.length_b   1.000
_cell.length_c   1.000
_cell.angle_alpha   90.00
_cell.angle_beta   90.00
_cell.angle_gamma   90.00
#
_symmetry.space_group_name_H-M   'P 1'
#
loop_
_entity.id
_entity.type
_entity.pdbx_description
1 polymer ?
#
loop_
_entity_poly.entity_id
_entity_poly.type
_entity_poly.pdbx_seq_one_letter_code
_entity_poly.pdbx_strand_id
1 'polypeptide(L)'
;MTTFLGALLALVLWQGVLEALGNRDPVRGQMADAGGHRVRMIVSGTSGPGPTVILECGIGGSTASSWAWEQRAVARFAPVVSYDRAGLGASDPGPMPRDGERLVTELHTALEHAGLPPPYVFVGHSYGGLLARIFTEKYPDQVVGVVLVESSHPRVSPSTAPLKRYMGLLPLAPWAARLGLMRLFIAFARTDADRLPEPERREQRNYLASSRHWTGIVREMEAWGPLTSPEAAKTHGFGARPLAVLTAELSTKHWDGWTALQQETATLSSDSIHEIVPGATHGSAVTDSASAAFVSAAIHDVVTAAREHRRLTDVASKPAGGLSSTGH
;
A
#
# COMPACT_ATOMS: atom_id res chain seq x y z
N MET A 1 21.07 39.75 -2.69
CA MET A 1 19.67 39.39 -2.37
C MET A 1 18.85 39.14 -3.63
N THR A 2 18.87 40.03 -4.62
CA THR A 2 18.13 39.91 -5.91
C THR A 2 18.51 38.70 -6.75
N THR A 3 19.81 38.34 -6.84
CA THR A 3 20.28 37.14 -7.58
C THR A 3 19.82 35.83 -6.96
N PHE A 4 19.73 35.72 -5.64
CA PHE A 4 19.26 34.56 -4.92
C PHE A 4 17.76 34.35 -5.13
N LEU A 5 16.94 35.42 -5.04
CA LEU A 5 15.51 35.36 -5.34
C LEU A 5 15.24 34.95 -6.79
N GLY A 6 16.02 35.47 -7.74
CA GLY A 6 15.91 35.11 -9.15
C GLY A 6 16.20 33.63 -9.41
N ALA A 7 17.26 33.10 -8.77
CA ALA A 7 17.56 31.66 -8.88
C ALA A 7 16.49 30.77 -8.27
N LEU A 8 15.93 31.15 -7.12
CA LEU A 8 14.84 30.43 -6.47
C LEU A 8 13.57 30.41 -7.34
N LEU A 9 13.20 31.55 -7.92
CA LEU A 9 12.07 31.66 -8.83
C LEU A 9 12.28 30.79 -10.07
N ALA A 10 13.48 30.80 -10.65
CA ALA A 10 13.80 29.96 -11.80
C ALA A 10 13.67 28.46 -11.50
N LEU A 11 14.10 28.01 -10.31
CA LEU A 11 13.92 26.63 -9.86
C LEU A 11 12.44 26.25 -9.72
N VAL A 12 11.63 27.11 -9.11
CA VAL A 12 10.19 26.87 -8.95
C VAL A 12 9.49 26.79 -10.31
N LEU A 13 9.81 27.73 -11.22
CA LEU A 13 9.25 27.74 -12.57
C LEU A 13 9.68 26.49 -13.37
N TRP A 14 10.95 26.13 -13.29
CA TRP A 14 11.49 24.93 -13.92
C TRP A 14 10.80 23.67 -13.41
N GLN A 15 10.67 23.51 -12.09
CA GLN A 15 9.94 22.38 -11.50
C GLN A 15 8.47 22.37 -11.93
N GLY A 16 7.79 23.51 -11.96
CA GLY A 16 6.42 23.61 -12.44
C GLY A 16 6.27 23.19 -13.89
N VAL A 17 7.22 23.54 -14.76
CA VAL A 17 7.26 23.08 -16.16
C VAL A 17 7.44 21.57 -16.22
N LEU A 18 8.36 21.01 -15.44
CA LEU A 18 8.59 19.55 -15.42
C LEU A 18 7.39 18.77 -14.88
N GLU A 19 6.69 19.27 -13.87
CA GLU A 19 5.44 18.68 -13.38
C GLU A 19 4.36 18.73 -14.47
N ALA A 20 4.21 19.86 -15.15
CA ALA A 20 3.25 20.01 -16.24
C ALA A 20 3.58 19.11 -17.44
N LEU A 21 4.85 18.89 -17.75
CA LEU A 21 5.28 17.95 -18.78
C LEU A 21 5.08 16.49 -18.38
N GLY A 22 5.37 16.13 -17.11
CA GLY A 22 5.14 14.78 -16.59
C GLY A 22 3.65 14.43 -16.50
N ASN A 23 2.78 15.42 -16.29
CA ASN A 23 1.34 15.26 -16.30
C ASN A 23 0.73 15.12 -17.71
N ARG A 24 1.53 15.18 -18.78
CA ARG A 24 1.06 14.93 -20.15
C ARG A 24 1.00 13.45 -20.52
N ASP A 25 1.69 12.59 -19.77
CA ASP A 25 1.50 11.16 -19.95
C ASP A 25 0.04 10.80 -19.61
N PRO A 26 -0.64 10.01 -20.44
CA PRO A 26 -2.01 9.60 -20.14
C PRO A 26 -2.05 8.91 -18.78
N VAL A 27 -2.96 9.36 -17.91
CA VAL A 27 -3.18 8.71 -16.62
C VAL A 27 -3.69 7.30 -16.88
N ARG A 28 -2.92 6.29 -16.49
CA ARG A 28 -3.30 4.89 -16.63
C ARG A 28 -4.40 4.54 -15.63
N GLY A 29 -5.34 3.71 -16.07
CA GLY A 29 -6.51 3.34 -15.25
C GLY A 29 -7.69 4.29 -15.48
N GLN A 30 -8.62 4.26 -14.56
CA GLN A 30 -9.84 5.06 -14.58
C GLN A 30 -9.96 5.92 -13.33
N MET A 31 -10.67 7.04 -13.45
CA MET A 31 -11.00 7.88 -12.31
C MET A 31 -12.40 7.50 -11.80
N ALA A 32 -12.50 7.09 -10.53
CA ALA A 32 -13.75 6.75 -9.87
C ALA A 32 -14.12 7.84 -8.85
N ASP A 33 -15.40 8.17 -8.72
CA ASP A 33 -15.87 9.09 -7.69
C ASP A 33 -15.79 8.42 -6.31
N ALA A 34 -15.16 9.11 -5.38
CA ALA A 34 -14.95 8.67 -3.98
C ALA A 34 -15.79 9.51 -2.99
N GLY A 35 -16.87 10.13 -3.44
CA GLY A 35 -17.74 10.99 -2.64
C GLY A 35 -17.42 12.48 -2.81
N GLY A 36 -17.46 12.97 -4.06
CA GLY A 36 -17.26 14.38 -4.42
C GLY A 36 -15.82 14.75 -4.81
N HIS A 37 -14.93 13.79 -4.88
CA HIS A 37 -13.60 13.86 -5.48
C HIS A 37 -13.27 12.51 -6.10
N ARG A 38 -12.30 12.45 -7.00
CA ARG A 38 -12.01 11.24 -7.76
C ARG A 38 -10.69 10.62 -7.33
N VAL A 39 -10.69 9.29 -7.27
CA VAL A 39 -9.48 8.51 -7.08
C VAL A 39 -9.16 7.70 -8.34
N ARG A 40 -7.87 7.57 -8.64
CA ARG A 40 -7.41 6.75 -9.75
C ARG A 40 -7.41 5.28 -9.35
N MET A 41 -8.01 4.44 -10.17
CA MET A 41 -8.03 2.99 -10.04
C MET A 41 -7.41 2.31 -11.26
N ILE A 42 -6.59 1.30 -11.05
CA ILE A 42 -6.07 0.41 -12.08
C ILE A 42 -6.75 -0.94 -11.89
N VAL A 43 -7.69 -1.25 -12.76
CA VAL A 43 -8.46 -2.50 -12.74
C VAL A 43 -7.86 -3.44 -13.77
N SER A 44 -7.66 -4.70 -13.41
CA SER A 44 -7.12 -5.74 -14.29
C SER A 44 -7.76 -7.09 -13.97
N GLY A 45 -7.54 -8.06 -14.85
CA GLY A 45 -8.13 -9.39 -14.75
C GLY A 45 -9.53 -9.45 -15.35
N THR A 46 -10.02 -10.68 -15.52
CA THR A 46 -11.36 -10.90 -16.07
C THR A 46 -12.40 -10.85 -14.97
N SER A 47 -13.52 -10.17 -15.25
CA SER A 47 -14.73 -10.30 -14.44
C SER A 47 -15.19 -11.76 -14.49
N GLY A 48 -15.12 -12.42 -13.35
CA GLY A 48 -15.50 -13.82 -13.18
C GLY A 48 -16.14 -14.05 -11.81
N PRO A 49 -16.73 -15.21 -11.55
CA PRO A 49 -17.24 -15.52 -10.23
C PRO A 49 -16.08 -15.60 -9.24
N GLY A 50 -16.14 -14.80 -8.20
CA GLY A 50 -15.16 -14.82 -7.11
C GLY A 50 -14.81 -13.44 -6.62
N PRO A 51 -14.03 -13.34 -5.54
CA PRO A 51 -13.73 -12.06 -4.91
C PRO A 51 -12.86 -11.18 -5.81
N THR A 52 -13.13 -9.88 -5.78
CA THR A 52 -12.23 -8.87 -6.31
C THR A 52 -11.09 -8.65 -5.30
N VAL A 53 -9.85 -8.70 -5.77
CA VAL A 53 -8.68 -8.43 -4.94
C VAL A 53 -8.43 -6.91 -4.90
N ILE A 54 -8.41 -6.32 -3.70
CA ILE A 54 -8.06 -4.92 -3.47
C ILE A 54 -6.61 -4.85 -3.02
N LEU A 55 -5.77 -4.10 -3.72
CA LEU A 55 -4.36 -3.88 -3.37
C LEU A 55 -4.20 -2.50 -2.74
N GLU A 56 -4.11 -2.46 -1.41
CA GLU A 56 -3.99 -1.25 -0.60
C GLU A 56 -2.53 -0.94 -0.28
N CYS A 57 -2.09 0.24 -0.69
CA CYS A 57 -0.71 0.68 -0.53
C CYS A 57 -0.35 1.07 0.92
N GLY A 58 0.94 1.02 1.20
CA GLY A 58 1.54 1.66 2.37
C GLY A 58 1.45 3.20 2.32
N ILE A 59 2.05 3.84 3.30
CA ILE A 59 2.24 5.29 3.34
C ILE A 59 3.69 5.63 2.94
N GLY A 60 3.96 6.91 2.70
CA GLY A 60 5.34 7.35 2.47
C GLY A 60 5.80 7.31 1.02
N GLY A 61 4.89 7.36 0.08
CA GLY A 61 5.20 7.47 -1.34
C GLY A 61 4.68 6.34 -2.21
N SER A 62 4.04 5.33 -1.60
CA SER A 62 3.42 4.24 -2.35
C SER A 62 2.15 4.69 -3.07
N THR A 63 1.93 4.19 -4.28
CA THR A 63 0.75 4.42 -5.14
C THR A 63 0.32 3.09 -5.75
N ALA A 64 -0.73 3.11 -6.55
CA ALA A 64 -1.16 1.95 -7.35
C ALA A 64 0.00 1.30 -8.12
N SER A 65 0.96 2.10 -8.59
CA SER A 65 2.13 1.62 -9.33
C SER A 65 3.04 0.71 -8.50
N SER A 66 3.05 0.82 -7.19
CA SER A 66 3.87 -0.03 -6.32
C SER A 66 3.47 -1.51 -6.38
N TRP A 67 2.24 -1.79 -6.76
CA TRP A 67 1.69 -3.13 -6.92
C TRP A 67 1.82 -3.71 -8.34
N ALA A 68 2.69 -3.14 -9.17
CA ALA A 68 2.75 -3.47 -10.59
C ALA A 68 2.99 -4.96 -10.89
N TRP A 69 3.81 -5.63 -10.09
CA TRP A 69 4.10 -7.05 -10.26
C TRP A 69 2.92 -7.92 -9.81
N GLU A 70 2.38 -7.66 -8.63
CA GLU A 70 1.22 -8.37 -8.05
C GLU A 70 -0.02 -8.14 -8.91
N GLN A 71 -0.27 -6.91 -9.36
CA GLN A 71 -1.39 -6.58 -10.24
C GLN A 71 -1.40 -7.48 -11.48
N ARG A 72 -0.23 -7.65 -12.14
CA ARG A 72 -0.11 -8.52 -13.31
C ARG A 72 -0.26 -10.01 -12.99
N ALA A 73 0.25 -10.44 -11.85
CA ALA A 73 0.17 -11.83 -11.43
C ALA A 73 -1.25 -12.22 -11.01
N VAL A 74 -1.89 -11.41 -10.17
CA VAL A 74 -3.25 -11.64 -9.66
C VAL A 74 -4.29 -11.57 -10.78
N ALA A 75 -4.11 -10.68 -11.75
CA ALA A 75 -5.00 -10.54 -12.91
C ALA A 75 -5.17 -11.83 -13.73
N ARG A 76 -4.30 -12.83 -13.55
CA ARG A 76 -4.39 -14.12 -14.23
C ARG A 76 -5.45 -15.06 -13.62
N PHE A 77 -5.84 -14.83 -12.37
CA PHE A 77 -6.77 -15.72 -11.64
C PHE A 77 -7.92 -15.01 -10.92
N ALA A 78 -7.86 -13.68 -10.75
CA ALA A 78 -8.91 -12.90 -10.09
C ALA A 78 -9.01 -11.48 -10.70
N PRO A 79 -10.21 -10.86 -10.64
CA PRO A 79 -10.31 -9.40 -10.78
C PRO A 79 -9.47 -8.73 -9.71
N VAL A 80 -8.72 -7.71 -10.06
CA VAL A 80 -7.83 -7.02 -9.14
C VAL A 80 -7.84 -5.52 -9.38
N VAL A 81 -7.82 -4.75 -8.32
CA VAL A 81 -7.75 -3.30 -8.34
C VAL A 81 -6.66 -2.81 -7.40
N SER A 82 -5.78 -1.96 -7.92
CA SER A 82 -4.93 -1.07 -7.13
C SER A 82 -5.36 0.38 -7.37
N TYR A 83 -5.11 1.26 -6.44
CA TYR A 83 -5.58 2.63 -6.54
C TYR A 83 -4.64 3.62 -5.84
N ASP A 84 -4.77 4.89 -6.20
CA ASP A 84 -4.13 5.98 -5.48
C ASP A 84 -5.15 6.57 -4.50
N ARG A 85 -4.84 6.61 -3.21
CA ARG A 85 -5.68 7.32 -2.24
C ARG A 85 -5.77 8.80 -2.57
N ALA A 86 -6.85 9.45 -2.17
CA ALA A 86 -7.05 10.88 -2.45
C ALA A 86 -5.88 11.74 -1.95
N GLY A 87 -5.36 12.58 -2.83
CA GLY A 87 -4.16 13.40 -2.61
C GLY A 87 -2.85 12.74 -3.00
N LEU A 88 -2.84 11.44 -3.29
CA LEU A 88 -1.66 10.70 -3.76
C LEU A 88 -1.74 10.44 -5.27
N GLY A 89 -0.58 10.18 -5.88
CA GLY A 89 -0.48 9.81 -7.28
C GLY A 89 -1.26 10.74 -8.22
N ALA A 90 -2.16 10.17 -9.02
CA ALA A 90 -3.03 10.93 -9.94
C ALA A 90 -4.40 11.27 -9.36
N SER A 91 -4.71 10.86 -8.14
CA SER A 91 -6.01 11.13 -7.49
C SER A 91 -6.19 12.61 -7.12
N ASP A 92 -7.43 13.08 -7.16
CA ASP A 92 -7.79 14.41 -6.67
C ASP A 92 -7.51 14.52 -5.16
N PRO A 93 -7.26 15.71 -4.60
CA PRO A 93 -7.18 15.89 -3.15
C PRO A 93 -8.50 15.53 -2.47
N GLY A 94 -8.43 14.83 -1.34
CA GLY A 94 -9.59 14.53 -0.51
C GLY A 94 -9.76 15.50 0.66
N PRO A 95 -10.94 15.49 1.32
CA PRO A 95 -11.21 16.30 2.51
C PRO A 95 -10.35 15.85 3.71
N MET A 96 -10.21 16.76 4.68
CA MET A 96 -9.51 16.50 5.95
C MET A 96 -10.50 16.08 7.05
N PRO A 97 -10.03 15.38 8.10
CA PRO A 97 -8.71 14.75 8.24
C PRO A 97 -8.54 13.54 7.32
N ARG A 98 -7.28 13.11 7.08
CA ARG A 98 -6.96 11.91 6.27
C ARG A 98 -6.78 10.69 7.19
N ASP A 99 -7.80 10.39 8.00
CA ASP A 99 -7.85 9.26 8.93
C ASP A 99 -8.32 7.97 8.23
N GLY A 100 -8.17 6.84 8.91
CA GLY A 100 -8.49 5.52 8.38
C GLY A 100 -9.96 5.35 8.01
N GLU A 101 -10.88 5.84 8.86
CA GLU A 101 -12.33 5.76 8.63
C GLU A 101 -12.74 6.48 7.34
N ARG A 102 -12.17 7.65 7.08
CA ARG A 102 -12.40 8.40 5.85
C ARG A 102 -11.81 7.67 4.64
N LEU A 103 -10.56 7.22 4.74
CA LEU A 103 -9.86 6.53 3.65
C LEU A 103 -10.62 5.27 3.20
N VAL A 104 -11.10 4.47 4.13
CA VAL A 104 -11.85 3.24 3.78
C VAL A 104 -13.25 3.55 3.26
N THR A 105 -13.88 4.65 3.68
CA THR A 105 -15.17 5.09 3.13
C THR A 105 -15.02 5.56 1.69
N GLU A 106 -13.99 6.36 1.41
CA GLU A 106 -13.65 6.81 0.05
C GLU A 106 -13.36 5.63 -0.88
N LEU A 107 -12.59 4.64 -0.41
CA LEU A 107 -12.32 3.42 -1.18
C LEU A 107 -13.61 2.67 -1.48
N HIS A 108 -14.45 2.43 -0.49
CA HIS A 108 -15.72 1.71 -0.67
C HIS A 108 -16.61 2.41 -1.71
N THR A 109 -16.81 3.73 -1.57
CA THR A 109 -17.57 4.53 -2.53
C THR A 109 -16.98 4.45 -3.94
N ALA A 110 -15.65 4.50 -4.06
CA ALA A 110 -14.99 4.40 -5.36
C ALA A 110 -15.13 3.01 -5.99
N LEU A 111 -15.10 1.93 -5.18
CA LEU A 111 -15.36 0.57 -5.67
C LEU A 111 -16.79 0.42 -6.22
N GLU A 112 -17.78 0.96 -5.51
CA GLU A 112 -19.17 0.96 -5.98
C GLU A 112 -19.32 1.73 -7.31
N HIS A 113 -18.79 2.94 -7.40
CA HIS A 113 -18.87 3.76 -8.63
C HIS A 113 -18.02 3.20 -9.78
N ALA A 114 -16.98 2.42 -9.48
CA ALA A 114 -16.19 1.72 -10.49
C ALA A 114 -16.85 0.41 -10.98
N GLY A 115 -18.00 0.01 -10.40
CA GLY A 115 -18.66 -1.25 -10.74
C GLY A 115 -17.91 -2.49 -10.29
N LEU A 116 -17.18 -2.40 -9.19
CA LEU A 116 -16.41 -3.49 -8.58
C LEU A 116 -17.14 -4.00 -7.32
N PRO A 117 -18.13 -4.88 -7.46
CA PRO A 117 -18.92 -5.34 -6.33
C PRO A 117 -18.15 -6.31 -5.43
N PRO A 118 -18.57 -6.47 -4.14
CA PRO A 118 -18.09 -7.54 -3.28
C PRO A 118 -18.49 -8.93 -3.83
N PRO A 119 -17.90 -10.03 -3.30
CA PRO A 119 -16.99 -10.05 -2.15
C PRO A 119 -15.56 -9.64 -2.48
N TYR A 120 -14.82 -9.19 -1.46
CA TYR A 120 -13.44 -8.74 -1.60
C TYR A 120 -12.44 -9.64 -0.87
N VAL A 121 -11.24 -9.81 -1.46
CA VAL A 121 -10.02 -10.15 -0.72
C VAL A 121 -9.21 -8.87 -0.57
N PHE A 122 -8.97 -8.45 0.67
CA PHE A 122 -8.25 -7.22 0.95
C PHE A 122 -6.77 -7.51 1.19
N VAL A 123 -5.90 -6.90 0.39
CA VAL A 123 -4.44 -7.02 0.51
C VAL A 123 -3.89 -5.68 0.99
N GLY A 124 -3.28 -5.64 2.17
CA GLY A 124 -2.76 -4.40 2.75
C GLY A 124 -1.27 -4.45 3.02
N HIS A 125 -0.50 -3.52 2.43
CA HIS A 125 0.92 -3.33 2.72
C HIS A 125 1.12 -2.21 3.75
N SER A 126 1.95 -2.45 4.76
CA SER A 126 2.35 -1.42 5.72
C SER A 126 1.12 -0.74 6.36
N TYR A 127 0.99 0.58 6.21
CA TYR A 127 -0.18 1.34 6.64
C TYR A 127 -1.51 0.79 6.08
N GLY A 128 -1.48 0.25 4.86
CA GLY A 128 -2.64 -0.41 4.25
C GLY A 128 -3.18 -1.59 5.07
N GLY A 129 -2.36 -2.20 5.92
CA GLY A 129 -2.82 -3.22 6.85
C GLY A 129 -3.70 -2.68 7.98
N LEU A 130 -3.50 -1.43 8.43
CA LEU A 130 -4.42 -0.76 9.35
C LEU A 130 -5.75 -0.48 8.65
N LEU A 131 -5.69 -0.05 7.38
CA LEU A 131 -6.89 0.19 6.58
C LEU A 131 -7.67 -1.11 6.29
N ALA A 132 -6.97 -2.24 6.08
CA ALA A 132 -7.61 -3.55 5.95
C ALA A 132 -8.44 -3.92 7.19
N ARG A 133 -7.94 -3.64 8.39
CA ARG A 133 -8.67 -3.87 9.65
C ARG A 133 -9.91 -2.98 9.73
N ILE A 134 -9.77 -1.68 9.48
CA ILE A 134 -10.86 -0.71 9.55
C ILE A 134 -11.92 -1.00 8.47
N PHE A 135 -11.50 -1.33 7.25
CA PHE A 135 -12.41 -1.68 6.16
C PHE A 135 -13.22 -2.95 6.48
N THR A 136 -12.56 -3.99 6.99
CA THR A 136 -13.22 -5.25 7.35
C THR A 136 -14.18 -5.06 8.52
N GLU A 137 -13.85 -4.23 9.51
CA GLU A 137 -14.75 -3.88 10.62
C GLU A 137 -16.00 -3.15 10.13
N LYS A 138 -15.82 -2.20 9.20
CA LYS A 138 -16.90 -1.38 8.67
C LYS A 138 -17.81 -2.10 7.68
N TYR A 139 -17.24 -3.01 6.90
CA TYR A 139 -17.93 -3.75 5.84
C TYR A 139 -17.73 -5.28 5.98
N PRO A 140 -18.11 -5.87 7.11
CA PRO A 140 -17.74 -7.23 7.45
C PRO A 140 -18.29 -8.28 6.47
N ASP A 141 -19.47 -8.08 5.91
CA ASP A 141 -20.09 -9.02 4.98
C ASP A 141 -19.51 -8.95 3.56
N GLN A 142 -18.67 -7.95 3.29
CA GLN A 142 -18.08 -7.75 1.98
C GLN A 142 -16.66 -8.30 1.84
N VAL A 143 -15.97 -8.60 2.96
CA VAL A 143 -14.61 -9.13 2.95
C VAL A 143 -14.61 -10.61 3.26
N VAL A 144 -14.06 -11.42 2.36
CA VAL A 144 -14.01 -12.88 2.48
C VAL A 144 -12.61 -13.44 2.71
N GLY A 145 -11.57 -12.60 2.68
CA GLY A 145 -10.19 -12.98 2.96
C GLY A 145 -9.28 -11.77 3.07
N VAL A 146 -8.14 -11.93 3.73
CA VAL A 146 -7.19 -10.84 3.97
C VAL A 146 -5.76 -11.32 3.78
N VAL A 147 -4.94 -10.49 3.15
CA VAL A 147 -3.47 -10.68 3.07
C VAL A 147 -2.80 -9.43 3.61
N LEU A 148 -1.95 -9.58 4.60
CA LEU A 148 -1.22 -8.48 5.25
C LEU A 148 0.27 -8.63 4.94
N VAL A 149 0.82 -7.69 4.16
CA VAL A 149 2.22 -7.69 3.75
C VAL A 149 2.96 -6.64 4.55
N GLU A 150 3.88 -7.06 5.42
CA GLU A 150 4.64 -6.11 6.27
C GLU A 150 3.74 -5.09 6.97
N SER A 151 2.58 -5.55 7.41
CA SER A 151 1.52 -4.69 7.94
C SER A 151 1.97 -3.88 9.14
N SER A 152 1.63 -2.60 9.15
CA SER A 152 1.75 -1.78 10.35
C SER A 152 0.84 -2.32 11.45
N HIS A 153 1.34 -2.25 12.68
CA HIS A 153 0.57 -2.62 13.87
C HIS A 153 0.05 -1.36 14.57
N PRO A 154 -1.15 -1.34 15.15
CA PRO A 154 -1.70 -0.15 15.81
C PRO A 154 -0.80 0.46 16.90
N ARG A 155 0.07 -0.34 17.53
CA ARG A 155 1.07 0.15 18.50
C ARG A 155 2.28 0.83 17.86
N VAL A 156 2.43 0.75 16.53
CA VAL A 156 3.51 1.39 15.78
C VAL A 156 2.94 2.61 15.05
N SER A 157 3.49 3.76 15.30
CA SER A 157 3.06 5.02 14.68
C SER A 157 4.26 5.91 14.38
N PRO A 158 4.08 7.00 13.62
CA PRO A 158 5.15 7.95 13.34
C PRO A 158 5.82 8.56 14.58
N SER A 159 5.13 8.56 15.72
CA SER A 159 5.68 9.06 17.00
C SER A 159 6.59 8.06 17.70
N THR A 160 6.61 6.78 17.29
CA THR A 160 7.52 5.78 17.84
C THR A 160 8.89 5.84 17.16
N ALA A 161 9.96 5.60 17.90
CA ALA A 161 11.29 5.39 17.30
C ALA A 161 11.25 4.06 16.50
N PRO A 162 11.84 3.96 15.32
CA PRO A 162 12.77 4.86 14.64
C PRO A 162 12.12 5.90 13.71
N LEU A 163 10.81 5.82 13.46
CA LEU A 163 10.10 6.71 12.52
C LEU A 163 10.11 8.18 12.94
N LYS A 164 10.15 8.46 14.25
CA LYS A 164 10.17 9.83 14.81
C LYS A 164 11.28 10.73 14.21
N ARG A 165 12.45 10.15 13.89
CA ARG A 165 13.57 10.92 13.30
C ARG A 165 13.24 11.47 11.92
N TYR A 166 12.50 10.71 11.12
CA TYR A 166 12.10 11.12 9.76
C TYR A 166 10.93 12.10 9.80
N MET A 167 10.08 12.02 10.81
CA MET A 167 8.88 12.83 10.93
C MET A 167 9.18 14.32 11.11
N GLY A 168 10.29 14.67 11.77
CA GLY A 168 10.66 16.08 11.99
C GLY A 168 10.93 16.88 10.70
N LEU A 169 11.39 16.21 9.64
CA LEU A 169 11.68 16.83 8.33
C LEU A 169 10.55 16.65 7.31
N LEU A 170 9.62 15.75 7.54
CA LEU A 170 8.57 15.42 6.61
C LEU A 170 7.70 16.62 6.18
N PRO A 171 7.32 17.56 7.07
CA PRO A 171 6.57 18.76 6.68
C PRO A 171 7.29 19.65 5.68
N LEU A 172 8.62 19.52 5.54
CA LEU A 172 9.42 20.25 4.56
C LEU A 172 9.43 19.59 3.17
N ALA A 173 9.03 18.31 3.07
CA ALA A 173 9.09 17.55 1.82
C ALA A 173 8.26 18.18 0.68
N PRO A 174 7.04 18.70 0.90
CA PRO A 174 6.29 19.40 -0.16
C PRO A 174 7.03 20.62 -0.70
N TRP A 175 7.71 21.37 0.16
CA TRP A 175 8.51 22.55 -0.23
C TRP A 175 9.78 22.12 -0.97
N ALA A 176 10.48 21.09 -0.48
CA ALA A 176 11.64 20.52 -1.17
C ALA A 176 11.26 20.02 -2.58
N ALA A 177 10.11 19.37 -2.73
CA ALA A 177 9.60 18.94 -4.03
C ALA A 177 9.28 20.15 -4.93
N ARG A 178 8.64 21.20 -4.39
CA ARG A 178 8.32 22.42 -5.15
C ARG A 178 9.57 23.16 -5.65
N LEU A 179 10.67 23.03 -4.93
CA LEU A 179 11.99 23.57 -5.32
C LEU A 179 12.77 22.63 -6.24
N GLY A 180 12.23 21.49 -6.63
CA GLY A 180 12.91 20.50 -7.46
C GLY A 180 13.97 19.65 -6.74
N LEU A 181 14.18 19.85 -5.42
CA LEU A 181 15.18 19.11 -4.65
C LEU A 181 14.86 17.63 -4.55
N MET A 182 13.57 17.27 -4.47
CA MET A 182 13.16 15.86 -4.47
C MET A 182 13.45 15.20 -5.82
N ARG A 183 13.27 15.91 -6.94
CA ARG A 183 13.61 15.42 -8.28
C ARG A 183 15.11 15.17 -8.41
N LEU A 184 15.92 16.12 -7.93
CA LEU A 184 17.37 15.98 -7.91
C LEU A 184 17.79 14.79 -7.02
N PHE A 185 17.23 14.67 -5.83
CA PHE A 185 17.48 13.53 -4.95
C PHE A 185 17.17 12.19 -5.64
N ILE A 186 15.98 12.05 -6.23
CA ILE A 186 15.53 10.84 -6.91
C ILE A 186 16.40 10.52 -8.14
N ALA A 187 16.98 11.53 -8.80
CA ALA A 187 17.87 11.31 -9.94
C ALA A 187 19.15 10.55 -9.57
N PHE A 188 19.63 10.70 -8.34
CA PHE A 188 20.87 10.09 -7.86
C PHE A 188 20.66 9.00 -6.79
N ALA A 189 19.55 9.03 -6.07
CA ALA A 189 19.25 8.03 -5.06
C ALA A 189 18.59 6.80 -5.69
N ARG A 190 18.94 5.61 -5.17
CA ARG A 190 18.18 4.39 -5.43
C ARG A 190 16.97 4.36 -4.51
N THR A 191 15.81 4.11 -5.07
CA THR A 191 14.54 4.01 -4.36
C THR A 191 13.87 2.66 -4.69
N ASP A 192 12.89 2.27 -3.91
CA ASP A 192 12.11 1.06 -4.21
C ASP A 192 11.38 1.15 -5.57
N ALA A 193 11.11 2.37 -6.06
CA ALA A 193 10.57 2.58 -7.40
C ALA A 193 11.47 2.02 -8.52
N ASP A 194 12.79 1.93 -8.30
CA ASP A 194 13.72 1.42 -9.30
C ASP A 194 13.60 -0.09 -9.57
N ARG A 195 12.90 -0.82 -8.67
CA ARG A 195 12.58 -2.25 -8.79
C ARG A 195 11.32 -2.51 -9.61
N LEU A 196 10.51 -1.47 -9.84
CA LEU A 196 9.27 -1.56 -10.59
C LEU A 196 9.55 -1.72 -12.09
N PRO A 197 8.67 -2.38 -12.83
CA PRO A 197 8.75 -2.43 -14.28
C PRO A 197 8.38 -1.08 -14.91
N GLU A 198 8.69 -0.86 -16.18
CA GLU A 198 8.14 0.25 -16.94
C GLU A 198 6.71 -0.09 -17.41
N PRO A 199 5.81 0.89 -17.45
CA PRO A 199 5.99 2.33 -17.20
C PRO A 199 5.81 2.74 -15.72
N GLU A 200 5.52 1.81 -14.81
CA GLU A 200 5.20 2.10 -13.40
C GLU A 200 6.37 2.75 -12.66
N ARG A 201 7.59 2.35 -12.97
CA ARG A 201 8.81 2.95 -12.40
C ARG A 201 8.86 4.46 -12.69
N ARG A 202 8.68 4.86 -13.95
CA ARG A 202 8.69 6.27 -14.34
C ARG A 202 7.55 7.03 -13.67
N GLU A 203 6.36 6.47 -13.63
CA GLU A 203 5.19 7.05 -12.99
C GLU A 203 5.43 7.29 -11.50
N GLN A 204 5.92 6.28 -10.78
CA GLN A 204 6.21 6.37 -9.35
C GLN A 204 7.29 7.43 -9.05
N ARG A 205 8.36 7.49 -9.85
CA ARG A 205 9.41 8.52 -9.72
C ARG A 205 8.87 9.93 -9.96
N ASN A 206 7.94 10.11 -10.89
CA ASN A 206 7.28 11.40 -11.13
C ASN A 206 6.44 11.83 -9.93
N TYR A 207 5.69 10.92 -9.31
CA TYR A 207 4.93 11.22 -8.10
C TYR A 207 5.83 11.59 -6.91
N LEU A 208 6.90 10.85 -6.68
CA LEU A 208 7.90 11.17 -5.66
C LEU A 208 8.58 12.53 -5.87
N ALA A 209 8.59 13.06 -7.08
CA ALA A 209 9.07 14.40 -7.37
C ALA A 209 8.00 15.50 -7.22
N SER A 210 6.73 15.15 -6.97
CA SER A 210 5.59 16.08 -6.94
C SER A 210 5.32 16.64 -5.56
N SER A 211 5.18 17.95 -5.46
CA SER A 211 4.80 18.67 -4.23
C SER A 211 3.40 18.27 -3.75
N ARG A 212 2.46 18.03 -4.68
CA ARG A 212 1.09 17.59 -4.36
C ARG A 212 1.09 16.24 -3.67
N HIS A 213 1.86 15.30 -4.20
CA HIS A 213 1.97 13.95 -3.64
C HIS A 213 2.54 13.97 -2.21
N TRP A 214 3.62 14.74 -1.98
CA TRP A 214 4.18 14.90 -0.63
C TRP A 214 3.21 15.58 0.34
N THR A 215 2.39 16.52 -0.13
CA THR A 215 1.33 17.12 0.69
C THR A 215 0.32 16.06 1.15
N GLY A 216 -0.08 15.15 0.27
CA GLY A 216 -0.94 14.01 0.62
C GLY A 216 -0.31 13.10 1.66
N ILE A 217 0.97 12.73 1.48
CA ILE A 217 1.72 11.92 2.45
C ILE A 217 1.75 12.56 3.84
N VAL A 218 2.09 13.86 3.91
CA VAL A 218 2.13 14.60 5.19
C VAL A 218 0.79 14.52 5.89
N ARG A 219 -0.30 14.76 5.19
CA ARG A 219 -1.66 14.74 5.75
C ARG A 219 -2.07 13.37 6.30
N GLU A 220 -1.74 12.28 5.60
CA GLU A 220 -1.98 10.91 6.09
C GLU A 220 -1.10 10.60 7.31
N MET A 221 0.18 11.00 7.29
CA MET A 221 1.11 10.81 8.41
C MET A 221 0.67 11.57 9.67
N GLU A 222 0.14 12.79 9.51
CA GLU A 222 -0.42 13.56 10.63
C GLU A 222 -1.62 12.86 11.28
N ALA A 223 -2.44 12.16 10.51
CA ALA A 223 -3.60 11.42 11.00
C ALA A 223 -3.25 10.01 11.54
N TRP A 224 -2.15 9.41 11.12
CA TRP A 224 -1.82 8.01 11.43
C TRP A 224 -1.82 7.73 12.93
N GLY A 225 -0.95 8.41 13.71
CA GLY A 225 -0.81 8.17 15.15
C GLY A 225 -2.05 8.54 15.98
N PRO A 226 -2.57 9.78 15.83
CA PRO A 226 -3.66 10.25 16.67
C PRO A 226 -5.04 9.71 16.27
N LEU A 227 -5.27 9.31 15.03
CA LEU A 227 -6.58 8.90 14.54
C LEU A 227 -6.58 7.45 14.05
N THR A 228 -5.85 7.13 12.99
CA THR A 228 -5.93 5.82 12.33
C THR A 228 -5.45 4.66 13.20
N SER A 229 -4.37 4.82 13.97
CA SER A 229 -3.91 3.76 14.88
C SER A 229 -4.95 3.41 15.95
N PRO A 230 -5.59 4.37 16.65
CA PRO A 230 -6.70 4.11 17.56
C PRO A 230 -7.93 3.50 16.88
N GLU A 231 -8.27 3.89 15.66
CA GLU A 231 -9.36 3.30 14.87
C GLU A 231 -9.08 1.82 14.61
N ALA A 232 -7.89 1.49 14.09
CA ALA A 232 -7.48 0.12 13.83
C ALA A 232 -7.34 -0.73 15.11
N ALA A 233 -6.98 -0.13 16.24
CA ALA A 233 -6.88 -0.82 17.53
C ALA A 233 -8.23 -1.27 18.08
N LYS A 234 -9.33 -0.62 17.69
CA LYS A 234 -10.69 -0.94 18.16
C LYS A 234 -11.36 -2.06 17.37
N THR A 235 -10.75 -2.52 16.27
CA THR A 235 -11.34 -3.56 15.42
C THR A 235 -11.30 -4.94 16.10
N HIS A 236 -12.32 -5.78 15.83
CA HIS A 236 -12.46 -7.11 16.42
C HIS A 236 -11.64 -8.22 15.72
N GLY A 237 -10.86 -7.85 14.67
CA GLY A 237 -10.10 -8.79 13.86
C GLY A 237 -10.88 -9.34 12.67
N PHE A 238 -10.44 -10.50 12.15
CA PHE A 238 -10.97 -11.05 10.91
C PHE A 238 -11.87 -12.28 11.10
N GLY A 239 -12.08 -12.72 12.35
CA GLY A 239 -12.92 -13.87 12.68
C GLY A 239 -12.36 -15.19 12.14
N ALA A 240 -13.12 -15.89 11.29
CA ALA A 240 -12.70 -17.14 10.65
C ALA A 240 -12.31 -16.96 9.15
N ARG A 241 -12.10 -15.73 8.70
CA ARG A 241 -11.69 -15.45 7.32
C ARG A 241 -10.26 -15.91 7.08
N PRO A 242 -9.92 -16.50 5.94
CA PRO A 242 -8.55 -16.82 5.59
C PRO A 242 -7.66 -15.56 5.66
N LEU A 243 -6.59 -15.64 6.45
CA LEU A 243 -5.64 -14.56 6.70
C LEU A 243 -4.22 -15.03 6.42
N ALA A 244 -3.54 -14.42 5.46
CA ALA A 244 -2.10 -14.57 5.29
C ALA A 244 -1.37 -13.35 5.81
N VAL A 245 -0.41 -13.54 6.72
CA VAL A 245 0.50 -12.50 7.22
C VAL A 245 1.89 -12.77 6.66
N LEU A 246 2.41 -11.82 5.91
CA LEU A 246 3.71 -11.93 5.24
C LEU A 246 4.68 -10.90 5.81
N THR A 247 5.81 -11.37 6.33
CA THR A 247 6.82 -10.52 6.97
C THR A 247 8.10 -10.53 6.18
N ALA A 248 8.65 -9.37 5.85
CA ALA A 248 9.92 -9.26 5.15
C ALA A 248 11.09 -9.72 6.04
N GLU A 249 11.93 -10.61 5.52
CA GLU A 249 13.04 -11.19 6.29
C GLU A 249 13.97 -10.13 6.87
N LEU A 250 14.31 -9.09 6.10
CA LEU A 250 15.24 -8.07 6.55
C LEU A 250 14.65 -7.14 7.62
N SER A 251 13.32 -6.97 7.65
CA SER A 251 12.65 -6.22 8.72
C SER A 251 12.79 -6.93 10.06
N THR A 252 12.75 -8.27 10.09
CA THR A 252 12.91 -9.05 11.33
C THR A 252 14.30 -8.90 11.95
N LYS A 253 15.29 -8.57 11.12
CA LYS A 253 16.69 -8.39 11.54
C LYS A 253 16.99 -6.95 12.01
N HIS A 254 16.19 -5.98 11.57
CA HIS A 254 16.44 -4.55 11.81
C HIS A 254 15.50 -3.90 12.83
N TRP A 255 14.42 -4.60 13.19
CA TRP A 255 13.39 -4.08 14.11
C TRP A 255 13.14 -5.09 15.24
N ASP A 256 13.67 -4.80 16.41
CA ASP A 256 13.39 -5.58 17.60
C ASP A 256 11.89 -5.63 17.89
N GLY A 257 11.37 -6.84 18.11
CA GLY A 257 9.95 -7.07 18.38
C GLY A 257 9.02 -7.03 17.15
N TRP A 258 9.52 -6.73 15.94
CA TRP A 258 8.70 -6.70 14.74
C TRP A 258 8.03 -8.06 14.46
N THR A 259 8.79 -9.14 14.54
CA THR A 259 8.26 -10.50 14.35
C THR A 259 7.12 -10.82 15.32
N ALA A 260 7.25 -10.42 16.59
CA ALA A 260 6.21 -10.63 17.59
C ALA A 260 4.92 -9.87 17.25
N LEU A 261 5.02 -8.64 16.73
CA LEU A 261 3.86 -7.86 16.26
C LEU A 261 3.17 -8.52 15.05
N GLN A 262 3.94 -9.10 14.13
CA GLN A 262 3.37 -9.81 12.98
C GLN A 262 2.72 -11.14 13.41
N GLN A 263 3.31 -11.85 14.38
CA GLN A 263 2.70 -13.04 14.98
C GLN A 263 1.39 -12.70 15.71
N GLU A 264 1.35 -11.60 16.48
CA GLU A 264 0.11 -11.09 17.07
C GLU A 264 -0.92 -10.75 15.99
N THR A 265 -0.50 -10.13 14.90
CA THR A 265 -1.39 -9.82 13.77
C THR A 265 -2.01 -11.08 13.16
N ALA A 266 -1.27 -12.20 13.10
CA ALA A 266 -1.80 -13.47 12.64
C ALA A 266 -2.92 -14.03 13.55
N THR A 267 -2.95 -13.67 14.84
CA THR A 267 -4.02 -14.09 15.75
C THR A 267 -5.37 -13.40 15.50
N LEU A 268 -5.42 -12.42 14.60
CA LEU A 268 -6.67 -11.72 14.24
C LEU A 268 -7.67 -12.61 13.48
N SER A 269 -7.23 -13.77 12.98
CA SER A 269 -8.11 -14.80 12.41
C SER A 269 -7.84 -16.16 13.03
N SER A 270 -8.88 -16.98 13.19
CA SER A 270 -8.75 -18.38 13.56
C SER A 270 -8.31 -19.30 12.39
N ASP A 271 -8.25 -18.76 11.18
CA ASP A 271 -7.74 -19.42 9.96
C ASP A 271 -6.63 -18.57 9.35
N SER A 272 -5.44 -18.69 9.89
CA SER A 272 -4.31 -17.85 9.50
C SER A 272 -3.02 -18.63 9.25
N ILE A 273 -2.18 -18.09 8.37
CA ILE A 273 -0.78 -18.46 8.18
C ILE A 273 0.11 -17.23 8.39
N HIS A 274 1.34 -17.45 8.87
CA HIS A 274 2.36 -16.41 8.95
C HIS A 274 3.62 -16.90 8.27
N GLU A 275 4.11 -16.17 7.29
CA GLU A 275 5.25 -16.56 6.47
C GLU A 275 6.27 -15.43 6.36
N ILE A 276 7.54 -15.80 6.16
CA ILE A 276 8.63 -14.87 5.94
C ILE A 276 8.91 -14.78 4.44
N VAL A 277 8.93 -13.56 3.91
CA VAL A 277 9.31 -13.27 2.51
C VAL A 277 10.84 -13.19 2.42
N PRO A 278 11.50 -14.18 1.81
CA PRO A 278 12.95 -14.26 1.81
C PRO A 278 13.62 -13.07 1.11
N GLY A 279 14.68 -12.54 1.72
CA GLY A 279 15.48 -11.44 1.16
C GLY A 279 14.76 -10.08 1.04
N ALA A 280 13.49 -10.00 1.41
CA ALA A 280 12.71 -8.77 1.29
C ALA A 280 13.04 -7.76 2.38
N THR A 281 13.02 -6.48 2.01
CA THR A 281 12.90 -5.33 2.91
C THR A 281 11.44 -4.91 2.99
N HIS A 282 11.12 -3.97 3.89
CA HIS A 282 9.78 -3.41 4.02
C HIS A 282 9.18 -2.93 2.68
N GLY A 283 9.95 -2.16 1.89
CA GLY A 283 9.47 -1.66 0.60
C GLY A 283 9.59 -2.68 -0.52
N SER A 284 10.69 -3.49 -0.56
CA SER A 284 10.87 -4.48 -1.63
C SER A 284 9.88 -5.65 -1.55
N ALA A 285 9.19 -5.82 -0.42
CA ALA A 285 8.14 -6.83 -0.28
C ALA A 285 7.04 -6.70 -1.34
N VAL A 286 6.80 -5.50 -1.85
CA VAL A 286 5.76 -5.21 -2.86
C VAL A 286 6.31 -4.57 -4.15
N THR A 287 7.61 -4.22 -4.21
CA THR A 287 8.16 -3.56 -5.40
C THR A 287 9.14 -4.45 -6.17
N ASP A 288 9.62 -5.53 -5.57
CA ASP A 288 10.55 -6.46 -6.20
C ASP A 288 9.83 -7.67 -6.80
N SER A 289 10.21 -8.07 -8.01
CA SER A 289 9.53 -9.14 -8.74
C SER A 289 9.59 -10.51 -8.06
N ALA A 290 10.67 -10.82 -7.33
CA ALA A 290 10.80 -12.09 -6.62
C ALA A 290 9.88 -12.11 -5.39
N SER A 291 9.85 -11.02 -4.62
CA SER A 291 8.93 -10.86 -3.49
C SER A 291 7.47 -10.88 -3.95
N ALA A 292 7.17 -10.22 -5.07
CA ALA A 292 5.82 -10.18 -5.65
C ALA A 292 5.31 -11.56 -6.08
N ALA A 293 6.19 -12.46 -6.53
CA ALA A 293 5.81 -13.84 -6.81
C ALA A 293 5.33 -14.55 -5.54
N PHE A 294 6.05 -14.35 -4.41
CA PHE A 294 5.69 -14.90 -3.11
C PHE A 294 4.35 -14.32 -2.60
N VAL A 295 4.23 -12.99 -2.63
CA VAL A 295 2.99 -12.29 -2.21
C VAL A 295 1.81 -12.72 -3.07
N SER A 296 1.99 -12.84 -4.39
CA SER A 296 0.92 -13.27 -5.32
C SER A 296 0.49 -14.72 -5.08
N ALA A 297 1.39 -15.61 -4.66
CA ALA A 297 1.05 -16.97 -4.28
C ALA A 297 0.16 -16.98 -3.03
N ALA A 298 0.51 -16.22 -2.00
CA ALA A 298 -0.32 -16.09 -0.79
C ALA A 298 -1.70 -15.47 -1.11
N ILE A 299 -1.77 -14.49 -2.00
CA ILE A 299 -3.06 -13.94 -2.49
C ILE A 299 -3.87 -15.03 -3.19
N HIS A 300 -3.24 -15.85 -4.04
CA HIS A 300 -3.90 -16.96 -4.72
C HIS A 300 -4.48 -17.97 -3.72
N ASP A 301 -3.74 -18.34 -2.69
CA ASP A 301 -4.17 -19.28 -1.67
C ASP A 301 -5.36 -18.74 -0.87
N VAL A 302 -5.34 -17.47 -0.46
CA VAL A 302 -6.47 -16.80 0.21
C VAL A 302 -7.71 -16.72 -0.70
N VAL A 303 -7.54 -16.37 -1.97
CA VAL A 303 -8.62 -16.33 -2.97
C VAL A 303 -9.22 -17.74 -3.16
N THR A 304 -8.38 -18.76 -3.23
CA THR A 304 -8.81 -20.14 -3.40
C THR A 304 -9.55 -20.66 -2.17
N ALA A 305 -9.00 -20.40 -0.95
CA ALA A 305 -9.65 -20.75 0.30
C ALA A 305 -11.06 -20.12 0.41
N ALA A 306 -11.16 -18.83 0.06
CA ALA A 306 -12.44 -18.11 0.07
C ALA A 306 -13.43 -18.65 -0.98
N ARG A 307 -12.99 -18.96 -2.20
CA ARG A 307 -13.85 -19.52 -3.28
C ARG A 307 -14.37 -20.90 -2.98
N GLU A 308 -13.51 -21.77 -2.41
CA GLU A 308 -13.80 -23.16 -2.16
C GLU A 308 -14.39 -23.40 -0.77
N HIS A 309 -14.54 -22.36 0.05
CA HIS A 309 -14.96 -22.45 1.45
C HIS A 309 -14.12 -23.45 2.24
N ARG A 310 -12.81 -23.45 2.01
CA ARG A 310 -11.82 -24.31 2.67
C ARG A 310 -10.97 -23.49 3.62
N ARG A 311 -10.35 -24.17 4.58
CA ARG A 311 -9.36 -23.52 5.43
C ARG A 311 -8.12 -23.15 4.63
N LEU A 312 -7.53 -21.99 4.93
CA LEU A 312 -6.29 -21.54 4.30
C LEU A 312 -5.16 -22.54 4.50
N THR A 313 -5.06 -23.13 5.71
CA THR A 313 -4.05 -24.15 6.03
C THR A 313 -4.15 -25.42 5.16
N ASP A 314 -5.31 -25.69 4.57
CA ASP A 314 -5.53 -26.86 3.70
C ASP A 314 -5.25 -26.52 2.22
N VAL A 315 -5.18 -25.26 1.89
CA VAL A 315 -4.94 -24.74 0.54
C VAL A 315 -3.50 -24.29 0.36
N ALA A 316 -2.92 -23.66 1.39
CA ALA A 316 -1.59 -23.08 1.32
C ALA A 316 -0.55 -24.12 0.87
N SER A 317 0.09 -23.83 -0.24
CA SER A 317 1.20 -24.63 -0.76
C SER A 317 2.33 -24.60 0.26
N LYS A 318 2.82 -25.76 0.71
CA LYS A 318 4.02 -25.79 1.59
C LYS A 318 5.13 -25.01 0.90
N PRO A 319 5.77 -24.06 1.58
CA PRO A 319 6.87 -23.32 0.98
C PRO A 319 7.91 -24.30 0.46
N ALA A 320 8.30 -24.17 -0.80
CA ALA A 320 9.38 -24.95 -1.39
C ALA A 320 10.69 -24.57 -0.68
N GLY A 321 11.08 -25.33 0.35
CA GLY A 321 12.33 -25.10 1.09
C GLY A 321 12.25 -25.27 2.61
N GLY A 322 11.31 -26.03 3.16
CA GLY A 322 11.39 -26.47 4.54
C GLY A 322 12.52 -27.47 4.71
N LEU A 323 13.70 -27.02 5.14
CA LEU A 323 14.69 -27.88 5.76
C LEU A 323 14.06 -28.49 7.02
N SER A 324 13.63 -29.74 6.91
CA SER A 324 13.24 -30.58 8.03
C SER A 324 14.39 -30.63 9.02
N SER A 325 14.25 -29.92 10.13
CA SER A 325 15.06 -30.19 11.33
C SER A 325 14.53 -31.46 11.97
N THR A 326 14.83 -32.64 11.39
CA THR A 326 14.80 -33.87 12.13
C THR A 326 16.07 -33.92 12.94
N GLY A 327 15.89 -33.84 14.27
CA GLY A 327 16.95 -33.91 15.27
C GLY A 327 17.76 -35.19 15.30
N HIS A 328 18.90 -35.08 15.83
CA HIS A 328 19.49 -36.04 16.77
C HIS A 328 20.22 -35.26 17.85
#